data_fba95d47070cac9f572a586a159c062e
#
_entry.id   fba95d47070cac9f572a586a159c062e
#
_cell.length_a   1.000
_cell.length_b   1.000
_cell.length_c   1.000
_cell.angle_alpha   90.00
_cell.angle_beta   90.00
_cell.angle_gamma   90.00
#
_symmetry.space_group_name_H-M   'P 1'
#
loop_
_entity.id
_entity.type
_entity.pdbx_description
1 polymer ?
#
loop_
_entity_poly.entity_id
_entity_poly.type
_entity_poly.pdbx_seq_one_letter_code
_entity_poly.pdbx_strand_id
1 'polypeptide(L)'
;MSKLILAINAGSSSLKFQLIRMPEEELVTKGLIERIGLKDSIFTIEVNGEKVKTVQDIKDHVEAVDIMLDAFKAHNIINDINDIDGTGHRVVHGGEKFPESVAITDEVEKEIEELSELAPLHNPANLMGIRAFRKLLPNIPHVAIFDTAFHQTMPEKAYLYSLPYHYYKDYGIRKYGFHGTSHKFVSQRAAEMLDKPIEDLRIISCHIGNGASIAAIDGGKSIDTSMGFTPLAGVTMGTRSGNIDPALIPFIMEKTGKTAEQVLEILNKESGLLGLSGTSSDLRDLSEEAESGKARSQMALDVFASKIHKYIGSYAARMHGVDVIVFTAGIGENSVEIRAKVLEGLEFMGVYWDPKKNENLLRGKEGFINYPHSPVKVVVIPXDEESMIARDVMTFGGLK
;
A
#
# COMPACT_ATOMS: atom_id res chain seq x y z
N MET A 1 15.26 23.15 12.59
CA MET A 1 15.20 23.79 11.26
C MET A 1 14.46 22.89 10.28
N SER A 2 13.59 23.48 9.46
CA SER A 2 12.77 22.70 8.54
C SER A 2 13.56 22.09 7.41
N LYS A 3 13.13 20.94 6.95
CA LYS A 3 13.74 20.22 5.83
C LYS A 3 12.67 19.95 4.77
N LEU A 4 13.06 20.00 3.50
CA LEU A 4 12.18 19.64 2.39
C LEU A 4 12.52 18.25 1.91
N ILE A 5 11.55 17.36 1.95
CA ILE A 5 11.73 15.94 1.62
C ILE A 5 10.79 15.56 0.48
N LEU A 6 11.34 14.89 -0.53
CA LEU A 6 10.55 14.33 -1.62
C LEU A 6 10.20 12.88 -1.33
N ALA A 7 8.93 12.53 -1.38
CA ALA A 7 8.47 11.15 -1.32
C ALA A 7 8.11 10.71 -2.73
N ILE A 8 8.71 9.61 -3.20
CA ILE A 8 8.70 9.20 -4.59
C ILE A 8 8.14 7.78 -4.74
N ASN A 9 7.27 7.61 -5.73
CA ASN A 9 6.84 6.29 -6.16
C ASN A 9 6.97 6.22 -7.69
N ALA A 10 7.94 5.46 -8.17
CA ALA A 10 8.22 5.35 -9.60
C ALA A 10 7.70 4.04 -10.16
N GLY A 11 6.86 4.12 -11.19
CA GLY A 11 6.45 2.98 -11.99
C GLY A 11 7.23 2.94 -13.30
N SER A 12 6.95 1.94 -14.13
CA SER A 12 7.70 1.76 -15.38
C SER A 12 7.53 2.95 -16.33
N SER A 13 6.35 3.58 -16.31
CA SER A 13 6.08 4.74 -17.16
C SER A 13 5.50 5.90 -16.37
N SER A 14 5.74 5.95 -15.07
CA SER A 14 5.15 6.97 -14.21
C SER A 14 6.09 7.38 -13.09
N LEU A 15 5.82 8.56 -12.54
CA LEU A 15 6.53 9.07 -11.38
C LEU A 15 5.55 9.89 -10.56
N LYS A 16 5.27 9.43 -9.36
CA LYS A 16 4.38 10.13 -8.43
C LYS A 16 5.22 10.74 -7.32
N PHE A 17 4.95 11.99 -6.95
CA PHE A 17 5.78 12.67 -5.97
C PHE A 17 4.97 13.54 -5.03
N GLN A 18 5.49 13.69 -3.82
CA GLN A 18 5.03 14.72 -2.87
C GLN A 18 6.25 15.37 -2.24
N LEU A 19 6.22 16.68 -2.12
CA LEU A 19 7.25 17.44 -1.43
C LEU A 19 6.67 17.85 -0.08
N ILE A 20 7.35 17.45 1.00
CA ILE A 20 6.82 17.58 2.35
C ILE A 20 7.84 18.31 3.21
N ARG A 21 7.36 19.31 3.97
CA ARG A 21 8.18 20.05 4.91
C ARG A 21 8.18 19.35 6.26
N MET A 22 9.35 19.01 6.76
CA MET A 22 9.52 18.28 8.00
C MET A 22 10.21 19.16 9.04
N PRO A 23 9.96 19.03 10.31
CA PRO A 23 9.14 17.97 10.96
C PRO A 23 7.65 18.26 10.97
N GLU A 24 7.21 19.37 10.40
CA GLU A 24 5.81 19.79 10.46
C GLU A 24 4.86 18.85 9.71
N GLU A 25 5.39 18.05 8.79
CA GLU A 25 4.61 17.17 7.92
C GLU A 25 3.61 17.96 7.07
N GLU A 26 4.08 19.09 6.56
CA GLU A 26 3.27 19.97 5.73
C GLU A 26 3.48 19.64 4.26
N LEU A 27 2.40 19.36 3.55
CA LEU A 27 2.47 19.12 2.11
C LEU A 27 2.71 20.43 1.38
N VAL A 28 3.84 20.53 0.67
CA VAL A 28 4.20 21.74 -0.08
C VAL A 28 3.63 21.66 -1.50
N THR A 29 3.85 20.54 -2.17
CA THR A 29 3.31 20.31 -3.50
C THR A 29 3.28 18.81 -3.76
N LYS A 30 2.47 18.40 -4.74
CA LYS A 30 2.42 17.02 -5.17
C LYS A 30 2.12 16.96 -6.66
N GLY A 31 2.40 15.82 -7.27
CA GLY A 31 2.12 15.67 -8.67
C GLY A 31 2.37 14.26 -9.18
N LEU A 32 2.16 14.13 -10.49
CA LEU A 32 2.23 12.86 -11.17
C LEU A 32 2.70 13.08 -12.59
N ILE A 33 3.65 12.28 -13.04
CA ILE A 33 4.09 12.26 -14.42
C ILE A 33 3.69 10.91 -14.99
N GLU A 34 2.97 10.92 -16.10
CA GLU A 34 2.40 9.72 -16.71
C GLU A 34 2.91 9.55 -18.12
N ARG A 35 2.90 8.33 -18.62
CA ARG A 35 3.27 8.00 -19.99
C ARG A 35 4.72 8.35 -20.31
N ILE A 36 5.60 8.19 -19.32
CA ILE A 36 7.03 8.39 -19.54
C ILE A 36 7.53 7.35 -20.54
N GLY A 37 8.29 7.80 -21.55
CA GLY A 37 8.79 6.93 -22.59
C GLY A 37 7.81 6.68 -23.72
N LEU A 38 6.63 7.26 -23.64
CA LEU A 38 5.58 7.14 -24.64
C LEU A 38 5.29 8.51 -25.23
N LYS A 39 4.36 8.56 -26.18
CA LYS A 39 3.93 9.84 -26.76
C LYS A 39 2.99 10.55 -25.80
N ASP A 40 3.07 11.88 -25.81
CA ASP A 40 2.14 12.73 -25.06
C ASP A 40 2.15 12.40 -23.57
N SER A 41 3.34 12.44 -22.98
CA SER A 41 3.47 12.30 -21.52
C SER A 41 2.72 13.46 -20.84
N ILE A 42 2.18 13.18 -19.66
CA ILE A 42 1.35 14.15 -18.94
C ILE A 42 2.01 14.45 -17.61
N PHE A 43 2.32 15.72 -17.38
CA PHE A 43 2.87 16.21 -16.11
C PHE A 43 1.82 17.05 -15.41
N THR A 44 1.38 16.60 -14.25
CA THR A 44 0.40 17.32 -13.44
C THR A 44 1.05 17.68 -12.11
N ILE A 45 0.97 18.95 -11.72
CA ILE A 45 1.50 19.42 -10.43
C ILE A 45 0.45 20.31 -9.78
N GLU A 46 0.35 20.22 -8.45
CA GLU A 46 -0.58 21.03 -7.67
C GLU A 46 0.17 22.23 -7.10
N VAL A 47 -0.23 23.43 -7.52
CA VAL A 47 0.39 24.69 -7.08
C VAL A 47 -0.70 25.55 -6.45
N ASN A 48 -0.55 25.85 -5.16
CA ASN A 48 -1.51 26.64 -4.41
C ASN A 48 -2.94 26.10 -4.55
N GLY A 49 -3.04 24.78 -4.48
CA GLY A 49 -4.35 24.12 -4.53
C GLY A 49 -4.92 23.92 -5.92
N GLU A 50 -4.25 24.38 -6.96
CA GLU A 50 -4.72 24.23 -8.34
C GLU A 50 -3.83 23.29 -9.10
N LYS A 51 -4.43 22.44 -9.93
CA LYS A 51 -3.69 21.52 -10.78
C LYS A 51 -3.23 22.22 -12.05
N VAL A 52 -1.94 22.11 -12.35
CA VAL A 52 -1.36 22.63 -13.58
C VAL A 52 -0.89 21.43 -14.39
N LYS A 53 -1.44 21.31 -15.60
CA LYS A 53 -1.20 20.14 -16.44
C LYS A 53 -0.44 20.54 -17.70
N THR A 54 0.60 19.79 -18.02
CA THR A 54 1.42 20.02 -19.21
C THR A 54 1.54 18.70 -19.97
N VAL A 55 1.43 18.76 -21.30
CA VAL A 55 1.57 17.57 -22.15
C VAL A 55 2.78 17.78 -23.07
N GLN A 56 3.73 16.86 -22.99
CA GLN A 56 4.92 16.86 -23.85
C GLN A 56 5.55 15.47 -23.82
N ASP A 57 6.37 15.16 -24.80
CA ASP A 57 7.08 13.88 -24.78
C ASP A 57 8.18 13.92 -23.74
N ILE A 58 8.25 12.91 -22.89
CA ILE A 58 9.28 12.75 -21.85
C ILE A 58 9.88 11.38 -22.05
N LYS A 59 11.18 11.31 -22.37
CA LYS A 59 11.75 10.08 -22.88
C LYS A 59 12.06 9.04 -21.78
N ASP A 60 12.43 9.50 -20.59
CA ASP A 60 12.80 8.58 -19.52
C ASP A 60 12.64 9.25 -18.16
N HIS A 61 12.93 8.48 -17.10
CA HIS A 61 12.76 8.99 -15.73
C HIS A 61 13.74 10.13 -15.41
N VAL A 62 14.94 10.13 -15.98
CA VAL A 62 15.87 11.22 -15.74
C VAL A 62 15.29 12.53 -16.27
N GLU A 63 14.75 12.50 -17.48
CA GLU A 63 14.11 13.70 -18.03
C GLU A 63 12.89 14.10 -17.21
N ALA A 64 12.13 13.13 -16.73
CA ALA A 64 10.95 13.42 -15.89
C ALA A 64 11.35 14.16 -14.62
N VAL A 65 12.41 13.70 -13.94
CA VAL A 65 12.88 14.35 -12.72
C VAL A 65 13.37 15.76 -13.03
N ASP A 66 14.08 15.90 -14.13
CA ASP A 66 14.60 17.23 -14.55
C ASP A 66 13.44 18.21 -14.77
N ILE A 67 12.40 17.76 -15.47
CA ILE A 67 11.21 18.58 -15.71
C ILE A 67 10.51 18.94 -14.40
N MET A 68 10.42 17.97 -13.49
CA MET A 68 9.82 18.21 -12.17
C MET A 68 10.59 19.29 -11.41
N LEU A 69 11.93 19.19 -11.38
CA LEU A 69 12.76 20.16 -10.68
C LEU A 69 12.64 21.54 -11.31
N ASP A 70 12.60 21.62 -12.65
CA ASP A 70 12.40 22.88 -13.33
C ASP A 70 11.05 23.51 -12.98
N ALA A 71 10.00 22.68 -12.88
CA ALA A 71 8.67 23.17 -12.52
C ALA A 71 8.67 23.71 -11.08
N PHE A 72 9.39 23.04 -10.17
CA PHE A 72 9.50 23.52 -8.80
C PHE A 72 10.09 24.92 -8.75
N LYS A 73 11.13 25.17 -9.57
CA LYS A 73 11.75 26.50 -9.64
C LYS A 73 10.82 27.50 -10.31
N ALA A 74 10.18 27.10 -11.41
CA ALA A 74 9.32 28.01 -12.17
C ALA A 74 8.11 28.48 -11.36
N HIS A 75 7.58 27.63 -10.48
CA HIS A 75 6.45 27.98 -9.64
C HIS A 75 6.85 28.52 -8.27
N ASN A 76 8.13 28.80 -8.09
CA ASN A 76 8.67 29.36 -6.84
C ASN A 76 8.46 28.46 -5.63
N ILE A 77 8.39 27.16 -5.87
CA ILE A 77 8.30 26.18 -4.78
C ILE A 77 9.66 26.06 -4.12
N ILE A 78 10.71 26.05 -4.93
CA ILE A 78 12.09 26.12 -4.46
C ILE A 78 12.81 27.22 -5.27
N ASN A 79 13.92 27.71 -4.75
CA ASN A 79 14.79 28.64 -5.47
C ASN A 79 15.90 27.91 -6.23
N ASP A 80 16.39 26.84 -5.64
CA ASP A 80 17.53 26.07 -6.12
C ASP A 80 17.28 24.61 -5.80
N ILE A 81 17.82 23.70 -6.62
CA ILE A 81 17.64 22.28 -6.37
C ILE A 81 18.25 21.86 -5.02
N ASN A 82 19.24 22.59 -4.54
CA ASN A 82 19.86 22.33 -3.24
C ASN A 82 18.94 22.67 -2.06
N ASP A 83 17.79 23.28 -2.31
CA ASP A 83 16.78 23.46 -1.27
C ASP A 83 16.14 22.16 -0.84
N ILE A 84 16.21 21.12 -1.69
CA ILE A 84 15.69 19.80 -1.35
C ILE A 84 16.73 19.09 -0.48
N ASP A 85 16.29 18.61 0.68
CA ASP A 85 17.22 18.06 1.68
C ASP A 85 17.35 16.53 1.63
N GLY A 86 16.38 15.86 1.06
CA GLY A 86 16.45 14.41 0.95
C GLY A 86 15.29 13.84 0.13
N THR A 87 15.45 12.61 -0.33
CA THR A 87 14.38 11.90 -1.04
C THR A 87 14.12 10.55 -0.41
N GLY A 88 12.86 10.12 -0.44
CA GLY A 88 12.47 8.79 -0.01
C GLY A 88 11.79 8.06 -1.16
N HIS A 89 12.21 6.85 -1.40
CA HIS A 89 11.75 6.05 -2.53
C HIS A 89 11.02 4.81 -2.07
N ARG A 90 9.77 4.70 -2.43
CA ARG A 90 9.05 3.46 -2.19
C ARG A 90 9.64 2.37 -3.06
N VAL A 91 10.00 1.25 -2.44
CA VAL A 91 10.49 0.06 -3.12
C VAL A 91 9.58 -1.09 -2.72
N VAL A 92 9.04 -1.81 -3.70
CA VAL A 92 8.02 -2.80 -3.40
C VAL A 92 8.60 -3.97 -2.61
N HIS A 93 9.76 -4.48 -3.00
CA HIS A 93 10.27 -5.71 -2.37
C HIS A 93 11.66 -5.53 -1.79
N GLY A 94 11.76 -5.73 -0.48
CA GLY A 94 13.04 -5.68 0.23
C GLY A 94 13.57 -7.07 0.62
N GLY A 95 12.79 -8.12 0.36
CA GLY A 95 13.21 -9.48 0.70
C GLY A 95 13.47 -9.61 2.19
N GLU A 96 14.37 -10.55 2.52
CA GLU A 96 14.84 -10.67 3.89
C GLU A 96 16.03 -9.74 4.16
N LYS A 97 16.60 -9.14 3.12
CA LYS A 97 17.77 -8.27 3.26
C LYS A 97 17.46 -6.96 3.97
N PHE A 98 16.25 -6.45 3.80
CA PHE A 98 15.90 -5.12 4.28
C PHE A 98 14.74 -5.17 5.26
N PRO A 99 15.04 -5.36 6.56
CA PRO A 99 13.97 -5.34 7.57
C PRO A 99 13.59 -3.94 8.01
N GLU A 100 14.25 -2.91 7.47
CA GLU A 100 13.92 -1.52 7.75
C GLU A 100 14.39 -0.67 6.58
N SER A 101 13.98 0.60 6.60
CA SER A 101 14.41 1.55 5.59
C SER A 101 15.93 1.75 5.66
N VAL A 102 16.53 2.19 4.56
CA VAL A 102 17.98 2.28 4.46
C VAL A 102 18.39 3.44 3.56
N ALA A 103 19.46 4.14 3.96
CA ALA A 103 20.08 5.13 3.07
C ALA A 103 20.69 4.41 1.87
N ILE A 104 20.45 4.96 0.68
CA ILE A 104 20.82 4.28 -0.56
C ILE A 104 22.27 4.57 -0.90
N THR A 105 23.01 3.48 -1.13
CA THR A 105 24.39 3.50 -1.61
C THR A 105 24.41 2.69 -2.91
N ASP A 106 25.57 2.64 -3.57
CA ASP A 106 25.74 1.80 -4.76
C ASP A 106 25.45 0.33 -4.41
N GLU A 107 25.85 -0.10 -3.22
CA GLU A 107 25.61 -1.48 -2.78
C GLU A 107 24.11 -1.73 -2.60
N VAL A 108 23.39 -0.79 -2.01
CA VAL A 108 21.94 -0.92 -1.83
C VAL A 108 21.23 -0.99 -3.19
N GLU A 109 21.63 -0.16 -4.16
CA GLU A 109 21.06 -0.24 -5.51
C GLU A 109 21.23 -1.65 -6.08
N LYS A 110 22.44 -2.21 -5.92
CA LYS A 110 22.72 -3.55 -6.44
C LYS A 110 21.82 -4.59 -5.78
N GLU A 111 21.65 -4.48 -4.46
CA GLU A 111 20.81 -5.42 -3.73
C GLU A 111 19.34 -5.30 -4.15
N ILE A 112 18.86 -4.07 -4.38
CA ILE A 112 17.49 -3.88 -4.89
C ILE A 112 17.34 -4.51 -6.27
N GLU A 113 18.36 -4.35 -7.12
CA GLU A 113 18.34 -4.95 -8.45
C GLU A 113 18.26 -6.47 -8.36
N GLU A 114 19.03 -7.08 -7.46
CA GLU A 114 19.01 -8.53 -7.27
C GLU A 114 17.64 -9.02 -6.80
N LEU A 115 16.94 -8.21 -6.01
CA LEU A 115 15.60 -8.56 -5.54
C LEU A 115 14.52 -8.42 -6.62
N SER A 116 14.87 -7.91 -7.81
CA SER A 116 13.92 -7.81 -8.91
C SER A 116 13.38 -9.18 -9.32
N GLU A 117 14.10 -10.25 -9.05
CA GLU A 117 13.61 -11.60 -9.27
C GLU A 117 12.30 -11.85 -8.52
N LEU A 118 12.16 -11.29 -7.33
CA LEU A 118 10.96 -11.46 -6.50
C LEU A 118 9.85 -10.47 -6.88
N ALA A 119 10.20 -9.37 -7.55
CA ALA A 119 9.21 -8.35 -7.94
C ALA A 119 9.60 -7.78 -9.31
N PRO A 120 9.53 -8.60 -10.37
CA PRO A 120 10.05 -8.16 -11.68
C PRO A 120 9.27 -7.03 -12.33
N LEU A 121 8.02 -6.81 -11.90
CA LEU A 121 7.21 -5.73 -12.45
C LEU A 121 7.39 -4.42 -11.69
N HIS A 122 7.99 -4.43 -10.51
CA HIS A 122 8.02 -3.26 -9.64
C HIS A 122 9.42 -2.79 -9.30
N ASN A 123 10.29 -3.68 -8.81
CA ASN A 123 11.62 -3.24 -8.34
C ASN A 123 12.45 -2.57 -9.43
N PRO A 124 12.48 -3.09 -10.68
CA PRO A 124 13.24 -2.37 -11.70
C PRO A 124 12.75 -0.95 -11.94
N ALA A 125 11.43 -0.74 -11.92
CA ALA A 125 10.87 0.61 -12.08
C ALA A 125 11.22 1.50 -10.90
N ASN A 126 11.13 0.95 -9.67
CA ASN A 126 11.51 1.71 -8.49
C ASN A 126 12.98 2.15 -8.59
N LEU A 127 13.82 1.25 -9.07
CA LEU A 127 15.26 1.53 -9.21
C LEU A 127 15.53 2.60 -10.25
N MET A 128 14.74 2.66 -11.33
CA MET A 128 14.88 3.75 -12.31
C MET A 128 14.68 5.11 -11.65
N GLY A 129 13.68 5.21 -10.78
CA GLY A 129 13.44 6.45 -10.04
C GLY A 129 14.60 6.78 -9.11
N ILE A 130 15.08 5.79 -8.38
CA ILE A 130 16.21 5.98 -7.47
C ILE A 130 17.43 6.51 -8.24
N ARG A 131 17.76 5.88 -9.36
CA ARG A 131 18.93 6.26 -10.12
C ARG A 131 18.81 7.65 -10.71
N ALA A 132 17.60 8.03 -11.15
CA ALA A 132 17.40 9.37 -11.69
C ALA A 132 17.62 10.44 -10.64
N PHE A 133 17.09 10.24 -9.42
CA PHE A 133 17.26 11.22 -8.35
C PHE A 133 18.68 11.25 -7.84
N ARG A 134 19.36 10.11 -7.75
CA ARG A 134 20.76 10.11 -7.32
C ARG A 134 21.67 10.82 -8.33
N LYS A 135 21.33 10.70 -9.62
CA LYS A 135 22.10 11.38 -10.67
C LYS A 135 21.94 12.90 -10.61
N LEU A 136 20.70 13.38 -10.42
CA LEU A 136 20.41 14.81 -10.50
C LEU A 136 20.59 15.52 -9.16
N LEU A 137 20.51 14.81 -8.04
CA LEU A 137 20.69 15.37 -6.71
C LEU A 137 21.72 14.54 -5.93
N PRO A 138 22.99 14.59 -6.38
CA PRO A 138 23.98 13.66 -5.81
C PRO A 138 24.46 14.00 -4.41
N ASN A 139 24.15 15.19 -3.90
CA ASN A 139 24.72 15.66 -2.63
C ASN A 139 23.79 15.52 -1.44
N ILE A 140 22.63 14.90 -1.61
CA ILE A 140 21.66 14.75 -0.52
C ILE A 140 21.40 13.28 -0.28
N PRO A 141 20.90 12.91 0.91
CA PRO A 141 20.55 11.50 1.17
C PRO A 141 19.32 11.07 0.40
N HIS A 142 19.35 9.84 -0.04
CA HIS A 142 18.22 9.15 -0.68
C HIS A 142 17.98 7.89 0.11
N VAL A 143 16.72 7.65 0.51
CA VAL A 143 16.38 6.55 1.40
C VAL A 143 15.38 5.62 0.69
N ALA A 144 15.59 4.31 0.81
CA ALA A 144 14.66 3.31 0.29
C ALA A 144 13.73 2.87 1.43
N ILE A 145 12.44 2.86 1.15
CA ILE A 145 11.40 2.46 2.09
C ILE A 145 10.65 1.28 1.46
N PHE A 146 10.73 0.11 2.10
CA PHE A 146 10.25 -1.13 1.50
C PHE A 146 8.87 -1.51 1.98
N ASP A 147 7.99 -1.88 1.04
CA ASP A 147 6.64 -2.35 1.39
C ASP A 147 6.68 -3.57 2.29
N THR A 148 7.73 -4.38 2.17
CA THR A 148 7.87 -5.64 2.90
C THR A 148 8.51 -5.49 4.28
N ALA A 149 9.16 -4.36 4.56
CA ALA A 149 10.04 -4.26 5.74
C ALA A 149 9.28 -4.42 7.05
N PHE A 150 8.12 -3.78 7.18
CA PHE A 150 7.34 -3.85 8.42
C PHE A 150 6.98 -5.28 8.78
N HIS A 151 6.80 -6.15 7.77
CA HIS A 151 6.37 -7.52 7.98
C HIS A 151 7.53 -8.48 8.27
N GLN A 152 8.76 -7.97 8.31
CA GLN A 152 9.92 -8.84 8.58
C GLN A 152 9.96 -9.32 10.04
N THR A 153 9.08 -8.80 10.89
CA THR A 153 8.96 -9.29 12.27
C THR A 153 8.09 -10.54 12.40
N MET A 154 7.47 -11.00 11.32
CA MET A 154 6.65 -12.22 11.39
C MET A 154 7.47 -13.42 11.82
N PRO A 155 6.93 -14.27 12.72
CA PRO A 155 7.63 -15.51 13.08
C PRO A 155 7.55 -16.55 11.97
N GLU A 156 8.43 -17.56 12.04
CA GLU A 156 8.50 -18.61 11.04
C GLU A 156 7.14 -19.26 10.79
N LYS A 157 6.40 -19.54 11.86
CA LYS A 157 5.12 -20.22 11.73
C LYS A 157 4.10 -19.42 10.92
N ALA A 158 4.31 -18.10 10.79
CA ALA A 158 3.44 -17.25 9.99
C ALA A 158 3.95 -17.12 8.56
N TYR A 159 5.28 -17.04 8.36
CA TYR A 159 5.77 -16.73 7.03
C TYR A 159 6.11 -17.96 6.17
N LEU A 160 6.26 -19.14 6.76
CA LEU A 160 6.58 -20.33 5.97
C LEU A 160 5.35 -20.91 5.31
N TYR A 161 5.46 -21.22 4.04
CA TYR A 161 4.47 -22.05 3.36
C TYR A 161 4.79 -23.50 3.65
N SER A 162 3.77 -24.34 3.66
CA SER A 162 3.92 -25.77 3.95
C SER A 162 4.38 -26.49 2.69
N LEU A 163 5.53 -26.10 2.18
CA LEU A 163 6.19 -26.67 1.01
C LEU A 163 7.49 -27.33 1.47
N PRO A 164 8.15 -28.11 0.61
CA PRO A 164 9.46 -28.62 0.99
C PRO A 164 10.35 -27.47 1.43
N TYR A 165 10.97 -27.64 2.59
CA TYR A 165 11.69 -26.55 3.27
C TYR A 165 12.80 -25.95 2.40
N HIS A 166 13.43 -26.77 1.56
CA HIS A 166 14.54 -26.27 0.75
C HIS A 166 14.09 -25.20 -0.26
N TYR A 167 12.80 -25.15 -0.63
CA TYR A 167 12.33 -24.08 -1.49
C TYR A 167 12.46 -22.72 -0.80
N TYR A 168 12.21 -22.68 0.51
CA TYR A 168 12.46 -21.47 1.27
C TYR A 168 13.97 -21.17 1.32
N LYS A 169 14.77 -22.17 1.71
CA LYS A 169 16.21 -21.95 1.91
C LYS A 169 16.91 -21.56 0.61
N ASP A 170 16.56 -22.20 -0.49
CA ASP A 170 17.27 -22.00 -1.75
C ASP A 170 16.74 -20.86 -2.58
N TYR A 171 15.42 -20.57 -2.51
CA TYR A 171 14.78 -19.62 -3.41
C TYR A 171 14.07 -18.49 -2.70
N GLY A 172 14.08 -18.46 -1.39
CA GLY A 172 13.40 -17.41 -0.64
C GLY A 172 11.87 -17.48 -0.72
N ILE A 173 11.33 -18.67 -0.94
CA ILE A 173 9.88 -18.86 -1.06
C ILE A 173 9.26 -18.83 0.32
N ARG A 174 8.63 -17.69 0.64
CA ARG A 174 7.97 -17.45 1.91
C ARG A 174 6.97 -16.32 1.73
N LYS A 175 6.13 -16.13 2.74
CA LYS A 175 5.27 -14.94 2.80
C LYS A 175 6.14 -13.74 3.15
N TYR A 176 6.07 -12.67 2.36
CA TYR A 176 6.74 -11.41 2.65
C TYR A 176 5.75 -10.37 3.16
N GLY A 177 4.61 -10.25 2.49
CA GLY A 177 3.64 -9.22 2.84
C GLY A 177 4.00 -7.86 2.24
N PHE A 178 3.00 -7.02 2.08
CA PHE A 178 3.16 -5.72 1.43
C PHE A 178 2.27 -4.70 2.13
N HIS A 179 2.24 -3.46 1.64
CA HIS A 179 1.55 -2.35 2.30
C HIS A 179 2.09 -2.07 3.70
N GLY A 180 3.33 -2.49 3.96
CA GLY A 180 3.88 -2.38 5.31
C GLY A 180 3.94 -0.95 5.81
N THR A 181 4.28 -0.01 4.93
CA THR A 181 4.36 1.40 5.32
C THR A 181 2.99 1.90 5.80
N SER A 182 1.93 1.54 5.08
CA SER A 182 0.57 1.91 5.46
C SER A 182 0.18 1.28 6.79
N HIS A 183 0.39 -0.03 6.93
CA HIS A 183 0.04 -0.73 8.17
C HIS A 183 0.79 -0.16 9.38
N LYS A 184 2.05 0.19 9.18
CA LYS A 184 2.84 0.79 10.24
C LYS A 184 2.27 2.15 10.64
N PHE A 185 1.99 2.99 9.64
CA PHE A 185 1.47 4.33 9.90
C PHE A 185 0.15 4.29 10.66
N VAL A 186 -0.83 3.50 10.16
CA VAL A 186 -2.15 3.53 10.78
C VAL A 186 -2.16 2.86 12.14
N SER A 187 -1.29 1.87 12.37
CA SER A 187 -1.23 1.27 13.70
C SER A 187 -0.68 2.25 14.72
N GLN A 188 0.36 3.01 14.34
CA GLN A 188 0.89 4.04 15.24
C GLN A 188 -0.14 5.13 15.49
N ARG A 189 -0.86 5.55 14.44
CA ARG A 189 -1.89 6.57 14.58
C ARG A 189 -3.03 6.10 15.49
N ALA A 190 -3.44 4.84 15.33
CA ALA A 190 -4.49 4.28 16.19
C ALA A 190 -4.09 4.33 17.67
N ALA A 191 -2.84 3.99 17.96
CA ALA A 191 -2.34 4.05 19.34
C ALA A 191 -2.39 5.48 19.88
N GLU A 192 -2.01 6.45 19.06
CA GLU A 192 -2.09 7.87 19.44
C GLU A 192 -3.53 8.27 19.73
N MET A 193 -4.47 7.86 18.87
CA MET A 193 -5.88 8.23 19.04
C MET A 193 -6.47 7.63 20.30
N LEU A 194 -5.99 6.44 20.69
CA LEU A 194 -6.43 5.79 21.93
C LEU A 194 -5.68 6.30 23.16
N ASP A 195 -4.62 7.07 22.95
CA ASP A 195 -3.74 7.55 24.02
C ASP A 195 -3.20 6.37 24.83
N LYS A 196 -2.72 5.35 24.11
CA LYS A 196 -2.14 4.15 24.73
C LYS A 196 -0.83 3.81 24.04
N PRO A 197 0.14 3.23 24.78
CA PRO A 197 1.36 2.76 24.13
C PRO A 197 1.03 1.64 23.14
N ILE A 198 1.63 1.69 21.97
CA ILE A 198 1.36 0.67 20.97
C ILE A 198 1.79 -0.72 21.44
N GLU A 199 2.76 -0.77 22.36
CA GLU A 199 3.24 -2.03 22.94
C GLU A 199 2.13 -2.80 23.66
N ASP A 200 1.08 -2.10 24.09
CA ASP A 200 -0.02 -2.70 24.82
C ASP A 200 -1.19 -3.12 23.95
N LEU A 201 -1.10 -2.93 22.63
CA LEU A 201 -2.25 -3.08 21.73
C LEU A 201 -2.10 -4.23 20.75
N ARG A 202 -3.22 -4.92 20.49
CA ARG A 202 -3.37 -5.89 19.41
C ARG A 202 -4.26 -5.26 18.36
N ILE A 203 -3.70 -5.01 17.18
CA ILE A 203 -4.38 -4.23 16.15
C ILE A 203 -4.55 -5.08 14.88
N ILE A 204 -5.74 -5.05 14.31
CA ILE A 204 -5.96 -5.60 12.98
C ILE A 204 -6.12 -4.41 12.04
N SER A 205 -5.22 -4.30 11.08
CA SER A 205 -5.20 -3.19 10.14
C SER A 205 -5.72 -3.66 8.79
N CYS A 206 -6.78 -3.01 8.32
CA CYS A 206 -7.44 -3.36 7.06
C CYS A 206 -7.17 -2.24 6.06
N HIS A 207 -6.19 -2.46 5.20
CA HIS A 207 -5.85 -1.54 4.12
C HIS A 207 -6.63 -1.98 2.89
N ILE A 208 -7.72 -1.28 2.58
CA ILE A 208 -8.64 -1.71 1.54
C ILE A 208 -8.71 -0.63 0.48
N GLY A 209 -7.94 -0.83 -0.58
CA GLY A 209 -7.93 0.04 -1.74
C GLY A 209 -8.13 -0.81 -2.98
N ASN A 210 -7.58 -0.39 -4.10
CA ASN A 210 -7.59 -1.21 -5.30
C ASN A 210 -6.81 -2.49 -5.05
N GLY A 211 -5.65 -2.40 -4.40
CA GLY A 211 -5.01 -3.53 -3.75
C GLY A 211 -5.42 -3.53 -2.29
N ALA A 212 -5.49 -4.70 -1.67
CA ALA A 212 -5.97 -4.79 -0.30
C ALA A 212 -5.20 -5.84 0.49
N SER A 213 -4.94 -5.51 1.77
CA SER A 213 -4.34 -6.47 2.68
C SER A 213 -4.79 -6.22 4.10
N ILE A 214 -4.75 -7.28 4.90
CA ILE A 214 -5.09 -7.24 6.31
C ILE A 214 -3.83 -7.65 7.07
N ALA A 215 -3.52 -6.96 8.16
CA ALA A 215 -2.34 -7.28 8.95
C ALA A 215 -2.70 -7.42 10.43
N ALA A 216 -2.07 -8.39 11.07
CA ALA A 216 -2.16 -8.59 12.51
C ALA A 216 -0.93 -7.95 13.14
N ILE A 217 -1.15 -6.95 13.98
CA ILE A 217 -0.07 -6.16 14.57
C ILE A 217 -0.18 -6.26 16.07
N ASP A 218 0.81 -6.88 16.69
CA ASP A 218 0.81 -7.17 18.13
C ASP A 218 1.97 -6.43 18.76
N GLY A 219 1.64 -5.47 19.65
CA GLY A 219 2.67 -4.69 20.31
C GLY A 219 3.50 -3.85 19.36
N GLY A 220 2.91 -3.43 18.23
CA GLY A 220 3.59 -2.61 17.26
C GLY A 220 4.33 -3.39 16.17
N LYS A 221 4.30 -4.71 16.23
CA LYS A 221 5.02 -5.55 15.27
C LYS A 221 4.04 -6.36 14.44
N SER A 222 4.29 -6.44 13.14
CA SER A 222 3.52 -7.30 12.25
C SER A 222 3.81 -8.76 12.60
N ILE A 223 2.76 -9.53 12.91
CA ILE A 223 2.95 -10.95 13.19
C ILE A 223 2.30 -11.84 12.14
N ASP A 224 1.46 -11.26 11.28
CA ASP A 224 0.91 -11.97 10.12
C ASP A 224 0.29 -10.94 9.19
N THR A 225 0.15 -11.31 7.91
CA THR A 225 -0.48 -10.43 6.94
C THR A 225 -1.04 -11.27 5.79
N SER A 226 -2.03 -10.73 5.09
CA SER A 226 -2.77 -11.53 4.11
C SER A 226 -2.07 -11.66 2.76
N MET A 227 -1.32 -10.63 2.32
CA MET A 227 -0.54 -10.79 1.10
C MET A 227 0.63 -11.74 1.40
N GLY A 228 1.13 -12.41 0.37
CA GLY A 228 2.05 -13.50 0.56
C GLY A 228 3.40 -13.27 -0.07
N PHE A 229 3.84 -14.31 -0.82
CA PHE A 229 5.05 -14.21 -1.63
C PHE A 229 4.96 -13.04 -2.59
N THR A 230 3.76 -12.77 -3.12
CA THR A 230 3.47 -11.64 -4.00
C THR A 230 2.24 -10.90 -3.47
N PRO A 231 1.95 -9.71 -4.02
CA PRO A 231 0.72 -8.98 -3.64
C PRO A 231 -0.56 -9.59 -4.19
N LEU A 232 -0.50 -10.75 -4.85
CA LEU A 232 -1.69 -11.41 -5.38
C LEU A 232 -2.46 -12.16 -4.29
N ALA A 233 -1.76 -12.73 -3.32
CA ALA A 233 -2.39 -13.58 -2.29
C ALA A 233 -3.24 -12.75 -1.35
N GLY A 234 -4.14 -13.42 -0.66
CA GLY A 234 -4.93 -12.84 0.43
C GLY A 234 -6.38 -12.65 0.06
N VAL A 235 -6.90 -11.45 0.31
CA VAL A 235 -8.30 -11.13 0.10
C VAL A 235 -8.59 -10.82 -1.38
N THR A 236 -9.85 -10.88 -1.75
CA THR A 236 -10.33 -10.43 -3.06
C THR A 236 -10.00 -8.94 -3.21
N MET A 237 -9.55 -8.55 -4.41
CA MET A 237 -9.20 -7.15 -4.67
C MET A 237 -9.95 -6.66 -5.90
N GLY A 238 -9.61 -5.48 -6.41
CA GLY A 238 -10.31 -4.94 -7.57
C GLY A 238 -10.24 -5.85 -8.80
N THR A 239 -9.01 -6.27 -9.14
CA THR A 239 -8.79 -7.17 -10.29
C THR A 239 -8.04 -8.43 -9.90
N ARG A 240 -7.56 -8.54 -8.68
CA ARG A 240 -6.78 -9.70 -8.22
C ARG A 240 -7.67 -10.68 -7.48
N SER A 241 -7.39 -11.96 -7.71
CA SER A 241 -8.22 -13.03 -7.14
C SER A 241 -8.09 -13.18 -5.63
N GLY A 242 -6.92 -12.83 -5.06
CA GLY A 242 -6.61 -13.29 -3.72
C GLY A 242 -6.37 -14.81 -3.73
N ASN A 243 -6.54 -15.42 -2.57
CA ASN A 243 -6.25 -16.87 -2.41
C ASN A 243 -7.16 -17.73 -3.27
N ILE A 244 -6.56 -18.71 -3.93
CA ILE A 244 -7.29 -19.77 -4.64
C ILE A 244 -6.62 -21.10 -4.33
N ASP A 245 -7.31 -22.19 -4.68
CA ASP A 245 -6.71 -23.53 -4.63
C ASP A 245 -5.64 -23.59 -5.74
N PRO A 246 -4.38 -23.94 -5.41
CA PRO A 246 -3.33 -23.96 -6.43
C PRO A 246 -3.60 -24.96 -7.56
N ALA A 247 -4.41 -25.99 -7.33
CA ALA A 247 -4.76 -26.94 -8.38
C ALA A 247 -5.58 -26.31 -9.50
N LEU A 248 -6.16 -25.12 -9.25
CA LEU A 248 -6.89 -24.40 -10.30
C LEU A 248 -5.98 -23.97 -11.43
N ILE A 249 -4.69 -23.73 -11.15
CA ILE A 249 -3.77 -23.26 -12.18
C ILE A 249 -3.68 -24.27 -13.34
N PRO A 250 -3.25 -25.53 -13.10
CA PRO A 250 -3.20 -26.47 -14.22
C PRO A 250 -4.58 -26.81 -14.78
N PHE A 251 -5.63 -26.78 -13.96
CA PHE A 251 -6.98 -27.04 -14.46
C PHE A 251 -7.39 -25.99 -15.51
N ILE A 252 -7.17 -24.71 -15.20
CA ILE A 252 -7.52 -23.64 -16.13
C ILE A 252 -6.63 -23.73 -17.38
N MET A 253 -5.34 -24.04 -17.20
CA MET A 253 -4.44 -24.21 -18.34
C MET A 253 -4.98 -25.26 -19.31
N GLU A 254 -5.45 -26.37 -18.78
CA GLU A 254 -5.97 -27.44 -19.62
C GLU A 254 -7.27 -27.03 -20.31
N LYS A 255 -8.18 -26.36 -19.60
CA LYS A 255 -9.47 -25.97 -20.15
C LYS A 255 -9.35 -24.87 -21.21
N THR A 256 -8.38 -23.98 -21.07
CA THR A 256 -8.31 -22.80 -21.94
C THR A 256 -7.15 -22.82 -22.91
N GLY A 257 -6.20 -23.74 -22.76
CA GLY A 257 -4.99 -23.75 -23.58
C GLY A 257 -3.99 -22.68 -23.23
N LYS A 258 -4.17 -22.00 -22.11
CA LYS A 258 -3.28 -20.91 -21.73
C LYS A 258 -2.06 -21.43 -20.98
N THR A 259 -0.97 -20.66 -21.04
CA THR A 259 0.23 -20.97 -20.26
C THR A 259 0.04 -20.55 -18.80
N ALA A 260 0.94 -21.02 -17.93
CA ALA A 260 0.90 -20.62 -16.53
C ALA A 260 1.01 -19.10 -16.39
N GLU A 261 1.87 -18.46 -17.20
CA GLU A 261 2.01 -17.01 -17.15
C GLU A 261 0.72 -16.30 -17.54
N GLN A 262 0.02 -16.83 -18.56
CA GLN A 262 -1.25 -16.23 -18.98
C GLN A 262 -2.32 -16.39 -17.90
N VAL A 263 -2.35 -17.55 -17.22
CA VAL A 263 -3.30 -17.74 -16.13
C VAL A 263 -2.98 -16.78 -15.00
N LEU A 264 -1.69 -16.63 -14.66
CA LEU A 264 -1.30 -15.70 -13.60
C LEU A 264 -1.73 -14.27 -13.94
N GLU A 265 -1.64 -13.88 -15.20
CA GLU A 265 -2.09 -12.55 -15.62
C GLU A 265 -3.60 -12.40 -15.41
N ILE A 266 -4.38 -13.45 -15.69
CA ILE A 266 -5.82 -13.44 -15.45
C ILE A 266 -6.09 -13.25 -13.94
N LEU A 267 -5.34 -13.96 -13.10
CA LEU A 267 -5.51 -13.83 -11.64
C LEU A 267 -5.19 -12.43 -11.14
N ASN A 268 -4.27 -11.74 -11.79
CA ASN A 268 -3.87 -10.40 -11.38
C ASN A 268 -4.75 -9.30 -11.98
N LYS A 269 -5.24 -9.47 -13.21
CA LYS A 269 -5.84 -8.35 -13.94
C LYS A 269 -7.30 -8.53 -14.34
N GLU A 270 -7.82 -9.76 -14.32
CA GLU A 270 -9.17 -10.04 -14.80
C GLU A 270 -10.04 -10.72 -13.76
N SER A 271 -9.61 -10.72 -12.52
CA SER A 271 -10.26 -11.45 -11.44
C SER A 271 -10.82 -10.48 -10.41
N GLY A 272 -10.94 -10.89 -9.17
CA GLY A 272 -11.43 -10.01 -8.12
C GLY A 272 -12.84 -9.51 -8.40
N LEU A 273 -13.09 -8.27 -8.01
CA LEU A 273 -14.39 -7.65 -8.24
C LEU A 273 -14.74 -7.63 -9.72
N LEU A 274 -13.78 -7.30 -10.56
CA LEU A 274 -14.00 -7.28 -12.01
C LEU A 274 -14.41 -8.66 -12.52
N GLY A 275 -13.68 -9.69 -12.16
CA GLY A 275 -13.96 -11.03 -12.63
C GLY A 275 -15.28 -11.57 -12.12
N LEU A 276 -15.57 -11.32 -10.84
CA LEU A 276 -16.82 -11.81 -10.24
C LEU A 276 -18.03 -11.10 -10.83
N SER A 277 -17.95 -9.79 -10.99
CA SER A 277 -19.09 -9.01 -11.48
C SER A 277 -19.26 -9.06 -12.99
N GLY A 278 -18.14 -9.16 -13.70
CA GLY A 278 -18.15 -9.07 -15.16
C GLY A 278 -18.29 -7.65 -15.70
N THR A 279 -18.35 -6.64 -14.83
CA THR A 279 -18.63 -5.27 -15.26
C THR A 279 -17.59 -4.25 -14.84
N SER A 280 -17.06 -4.33 -13.62
CA SER A 280 -16.21 -3.27 -13.11
C SER A 280 -15.33 -3.76 -11.97
N SER A 281 -14.15 -3.16 -11.85
CA SER A 281 -13.27 -3.34 -10.69
C SER A 281 -13.52 -2.27 -9.63
N ASP A 282 -14.36 -1.29 -9.92
CA ASP A 282 -14.61 -0.14 -9.04
C ASP A 282 -15.81 -0.43 -8.16
N LEU A 283 -15.59 -0.44 -6.87
CA LEU A 283 -16.62 -0.78 -5.90
C LEU A 283 -17.82 0.18 -5.98
N ARG A 284 -17.58 1.44 -6.35
CA ARG A 284 -18.68 2.41 -6.49
C ARG A 284 -19.64 2.01 -7.61
N ASP A 285 -19.08 1.56 -8.74
CA ASP A 285 -19.91 1.07 -9.85
C ASP A 285 -20.75 -0.12 -9.42
N LEU A 286 -20.12 -1.05 -8.68
CA LEU A 286 -20.79 -2.28 -8.26
C LEU A 286 -21.89 -2.00 -7.25
N SER A 287 -21.67 -1.02 -6.35
CA SER A 287 -22.71 -0.63 -5.40
C SER A 287 -23.93 -0.08 -6.13
N GLU A 288 -23.72 0.76 -7.13
CA GLU A 288 -24.82 1.30 -7.94
C GLU A 288 -25.55 0.19 -8.69
N GLU A 289 -24.80 -0.74 -9.28
CA GLU A 289 -25.41 -1.86 -10.00
C GLU A 289 -26.22 -2.75 -9.09
N ALA A 290 -25.70 -3.02 -7.89
CA ALA A 290 -26.42 -3.86 -6.91
C ALA A 290 -27.71 -3.20 -6.48
N GLU A 291 -27.67 -1.87 -6.25
CA GLU A 291 -28.88 -1.12 -5.88
C GLU A 291 -29.91 -1.16 -6.98
N SER A 292 -29.49 -1.22 -8.24
CA SER A 292 -30.42 -1.30 -9.36
C SER A 292 -30.92 -2.72 -9.62
N GLY A 293 -30.49 -3.69 -8.81
CA GLY A 293 -31.00 -5.04 -8.87
C GLY A 293 -30.11 -6.06 -9.55
N LYS A 294 -28.87 -5.73 -9.86
CA LYS A 294 -27.95 -6.69 -10.48
C LYS A 294 -27.39 -7.63 -9.41
N ALA A 295 -27.91 -8.85 -9.41
CA ALA A 295 -27.57 -9.86 -8.40
C ALA A 295 -26.08 -10.21 -8.42
N ARG A 296 -25.48 -10.24 -9.60
CA ARG A 296 -24.07 -10.63 -9.73
C ARG A 296 -23.16 -9.57 -9.14
N SER A 297 -23.53 -8.30 -9.22
CA SER A 297 -22.76 -7.23 -8.60
C SER A 297 -22.88 -7.29 -7.08
N GLN A 298 -24.07 -7.60 -6.57
CA GLN A 298 -24.25 -7.80 -5.14
C GLN A 298 -23.41 -8.98 -4.63
N MET A 299 -23.38 -10.07 -5.40
CA MET A 299 -22.59 -11.25 -5.05
C MET A 299 -21.10 -10.88 -4.97
N ALA A 300 -20.61 -10.08 -5.92
CA ALA A 300 -19.21 -9.67 -5.92
C ALA A 300 -18.87 -8.87 -4.65
N LEU A 301 -19.75 -7.95 -4.25
CA LEU A 301 -19.56 -7.20 -3.01
C LEU A 301 -19.56 -8.12 -1.79
N ASP A 302 -20.45 -9.10 -1.78
CA ASP A 302 -20.55 -10.02 -0.65
C ASP A 302 -19.30 -10.90 -0.54
N VAL A 303 -18.78 -11.40 -1.66
CA VAL A 303 -17.54 -12.17 -1.66
C VAL A 303 -16.39 -11.30 -1.13
N PHE A 304 -16.29 -10.09 -1.63
CA PHE A 304 -15.24 -9.16 -1.24
C PHE A 304 -15.22 -8.94 0.29
N ALA A 305 -16.37 -8.58 0.84
CA ALA A 305 -16.46 -8.32 2.28
C ALA A 305 -16.23 -9.59 3.10
N SER A 306 -16.71 -10.73 2.61
CA SER A 306 -16.57 -12.01 3.29
C SER A 306 -15.11 -12.40 3.51
N LYS A 307 -14.25 -12.14 2.53
CA LYS A 307 -12.83 -12.49 2.67
C LYS A 307 -12.15 -11.62 3.74
N ILE A 308 -12.48 -10.34 3.77
CA ILE A 308 -11.91 -9.44 4.79
C ILE A 308 -12.39 -9.86 6.18
N HIS A 309 -13.69 -10.14 6.29
CA HIS A 309 -14.31 -10.59 7.53
C HIS A 309 -13.60 -11.84 8.08
N LYS A 310 -13.35 -12.78 7.20
CA LYS A 310 -12.67 -14.03 7.56
C LYS A 310 -11.26 -13.78 8.08
N TYR A 311 -10.53 -12.87 7.43
CA TYR A 311 -9.17 -12.56 7.91
C TYR A 311 -9.18 -11.86 9.25
N ILE A 312 -10.18 -11.02 9.53
CA ILE A 312 -10.28 -10.38 10.84
C ILE A 312 -10.43 -11.46 11.91
N GLY A 313 -11.32 -12.44 11.69
CA GLY A 313 -11.50 -13.54 12.63
C GLY A 313 -10.22 -14.34 12.82
N SER A 314 -9.56 -14.66 11.71
CA SER A 314 -8.30 -15.40 11.72
C SER A 314 -7.24 -14.68 12.56
N TYR A 315 -7.13 -13.38 12.39
CA TYR A 315 -6.08 -12.61 13.06
C TYR A 315 -6.41 -12.33 14.52
N ALA A 316 -7.69 -12.19 14.86
CA ALA A 316 -8.08 -12.11 16.26
C ALA A 316 -7.67 -13.41 16.98
N ALA A 317 -7.88 -14.56 16.32
CA ALA A 317 -7.46 -15.84 16.87
C ALA A 317 -5.93 -15.90 17.00
N ARG A 318 -5.21 -15.44 15.97
CA ARG A 318 -3.75 -15.44 15.96
C ARG A 318 -3.18 -14.66 17.15
N MET A 319 -3.81 -13.54 17.51
CA MET A 319 -3.33 -12.67 18.58
C MET A 319 -3.97 -12.96 19.94
N HIS A 320 -4.87 -13.95 20.00
CA HIS A 320 -5.60 -14.31 21.21
C HIS A 320 -6.51 -13.15 21.68
N GLY A 321 -7.03 -12.42 20.70
CA GLY A 321 -7.88 -11.27 20.96
C GLY A 321 -7.48 -10.09 20.09
N VAL A 322 -8.27 -9.04 20.15
CA VAL A 322 -8.00 -7.82 19.39
C VAL A 322 -8.47 -6.63 20.22
N ASP A 323 -7.76 -5.52 20.13
CA ASP A 323 -8.11 -4.29 20.83
C ASP A 323 -8.64 -3.22 19.88
N VAL A 324 -8.11 -3.19 18.64
CA VAL A 324 -8.48 -2.15 17.67
C VAL A 324 -8.52 -2.77 16.27
N ILE A 325 -9.57 -2.41 15.52
CA ILE A 325 -9.66 -2.71 14.08
C ILE A 325 -9.56 -1.37 13.35
N VAL A 326 -8.66 -1.28 12.38
CA VAL A 326 -8.43 -0.05 11.61
C VAL A 326 -8.85 -0.26 10.17
N PHE A 327 -9.59 0.71 9.61
CA PHE A 327 -9.89 0.77 8.18
C PHE A 327 -9.13 1.93 7.57
N THR A 328 -8.45 1.68 6.45
CA THR A 328 -7.70 2.71 5.75
C THR A 328 -7.72 2.44 4.24
N ALA A 329 -7.13 3.35 3.48
CA ALA A 329 -7.07 3.36 2.02
C ALA A 329 -8.44 3.67 1.43
N GLY A 330 -8.50 3.76 0.11
CA GLY A 330 -9.65 4.35 -0.56
C GLY A 330 -10.98 3.75 -0.19
N ILE A 331 -11.09 2.42 -0.23
CA ILE A 331 -12.34 1.76 0.12
C ILE A 331 -12.55 1.77 1.63
N GLY A 332 -11.50 1.48 2.39
CA GLY A 332 -11.60 1.46 3.86
C GLY A 332 -12.05 2.80 4.42
N GLU A 333 -11.59 3.89 3.82
CA GLU A 333 -11.94 5.23 4.29
C GLU A 333 -13.31 5.69 3.81
N ASN A 334 -13.76 5.22 2.64
CA ASN A 334 -14.91 5.83 1.99
C ASN A 334 -16.11 4.93 1.79
N SER A 335 -15.99 3.62 1.98
CA SER A 335 -17.13 2.74 1.75
C SER A 335 -17.82 2.36 3.06
N VAL A 336 -18.88 3.10 3.35
CA VAL A 336 -19.74 2.82 4.50
C VAL A 336 -20.28 1.39 4.41
N GLU A 337 -20.67 0.98 3.21
CA GLU A 337 -21.28 -0.33 2.97
C GLU A 337 -20.29 -1.47 3.27
N ILE A 338 -19.07 -1.36 2.78
CA ILE A 338 -18.09 -2.44 2.97
C ILE A 338 -17.69 -2.52 4.44
N ARG A 339 -17.47 -1.38 5.11
CA ARG A 339 -17.15 -1.44 6.54
C ARG A 339 -18.26 -2.14 7.32
N ALA A 340 -19.52 -1.83 7.01
CA ALA A 340 -20.65 -2.46 7.68
C ALA A 340 -20.69 -3.97 7.43
N LYS A 341 -20.53 -4.38 6.16
CA LYS A 341 -20.54 -5.81 5.82
C LYS A 341 -19.39 -6.56 6.51
N VAL A 342 -18.23 -5.94 6.56
CA VAL A 342 -17.05 -6.56 7.17
C VAL A 342 -17.23 -6.73 8.68
N LEU A 343 -17.88 -5.77 9.34
CA LEU A 343 -18.03 -5.79 10.79
C LEU A 343 -19.24 -6.60 11.27
N GLU A 344 -20.12 -6.96 10.36
CA GLU A 344 -21.35 -7.67 10.72
C GLU A 344 -21.05 -8.96 11.45
N GLY A 345 -21.72 -9.17 12.59
CA GLY A 345 -21.63 -10.44 13.30
C GLY A 345 -20.41 -10.58 14.19
N LEU A 346 -19.65 -9.52 14.41
CA LEU A 346 -18.43 -9.60 15.21
C LEU A 346 -18.66 -9.28 16.69
N GLU A 347 -19.90 -9.18 17.11
CA GLU A 347 -20.21 -8.93 18.53
C GLU A 347 -19.60 -9.99 19.44
N PHE A 348 -19.49 -11.23 18.97
CA PHE A 348 -18.92 -12.31 19.77
C PHE A 348 -17.46 -12.03 20.16
N MET A 349 -16.76 -11.20 19.37
CA MET A 349 -15.39 -10.83 19.72
C MET A 349 -15.30 -9.46 20.40
N GLY A 350 -16.43 -8.86 20.72
CA GLY A 350 -16.44 -7.60 21.43
C GLY A 350 -16.50 -6.37 20.52
N VAL A 351 -16.91 -6.53 19.28
CA VAL A 351 -17.01 -5.42 18.33
C VAL A 351 -18.46 -4.94 18.28
N TYR A 352 -18.71 -3.75 18.80
CA TYR A 352 -20.04 -3.12 18.75
C TYR A 352 -19.90 -1.80 18.02
N TRP A 353 -20.23 -1.82 16.72
CA TRP A 353 -20.03 -0.64 15.87
C TRP A 353 -21.34 0.13 15.72
N ASP A 354 -21.20 1.44 15.53
CA ASP A 354 -22.32 2.38 15.50
C ASP A 354 -22.59 2.76 14.04
N PRO A 355 -23.75 2.36 13.49
CA PRO A 355 -24.05 2.67 12.09
C PRO A 355 -24.03 4.16 11.77
N LYS A 356 -24.47 5.03 12.71
CA LYS A 356 -24.47 6.47 12.46
C LYS A 356 -23.06 7.02 12.36
N LYS A 357 -22.17 6.59 13.26
CA LYS A 357 -20.78 7.01 13.19
C LYS A 357 -20.13 6.51 11.90
N ASN A 358 -20.45 5.28 11.52
CA ASN A 358 -19.91 4.72 10.28
C ASN A 358 -20.28 5.56 9.08
N GLU A 359 -21.54 6.01 9.01
CA GLU A 359 -22.02 6.82 7.88
C GLU A 359 -21.33 8.16 7.78
N ASN A 360 -20.83 8.68 8.89
CA ASN A 360 -20.26 10.04 8.92
C ASN A 360 -18.78 10.10 8.57
N LEU A 361 -18.09 8.94 8.49
CA LEU A 361 -16.65 8.97 8.24
C LEU A 361 -16.35 8.66 6.78
N LEU A 362 -16.10 9.72 6.04
CA LEU A 362 -15.87 9.72 4.59
C LEU A 362 -14.85 10.80 4.26
N ARG A 363 -14.20 10.67 3.12
CA ARG A 363 -13.42 11.74 2.47
C ARG A 363 -12.33 12.31 3.36
N GLY A 364 -11.48 11.42 3.84
CA GLY A 364 -10.30 11.85 4.57
C GLY A 364 -10.53 12.17 6.03
N LYS A 365 -11.72 11.93 6.53
CA LYS A 365 -12.00 12.13 7.95
C LYS A 365 -11.52 10.94 8.77
N GLU A 366 -10.97 11.23 9.92
CA GLU A 366 -10.47 10.25 10.87
C GLU A 366 -11.41 10.18 12.07
N GLY A 367 -11.66 8.98 12.60
CA GLY A 367 -12.49 8.87 13.79
C GLY A 367 -12.89 7.44 14.11
N PHE A 368 -13.56 7.31 15.25
CA PHE A 368 -14.05 6.03 15.74
C PHE A 368 -15.45 5.77 15.22
N ILE A 369 -15.73 4.50 14.91
CA ILE A 369 -17.08 4.11 14.49
C ILE A 369 -17.70 3.09 15.44
N ASN A 370 -17.06 2.81 16.57
CA ASN A 370 -17.63 1.92 17.58
C ASN A 370 -18.46 2.70 18.59
N TYR A 371 -19.39 2.00 19.25
CA TYR A 371 -20.07 2.55 20.42
C TYR A 371 -19.06 2.72 21.55
N PRO A 372 -19.26 3.69 22.45
CA PRO A 372 -18.31 3.90 23.56
C PRO A 372 -18.09 2.67 24.42
N HIS A 373 -19.09 1.81 24.57
CA HIS A 373 -18.96 0.62 25.41
C HIS A 373 -18.26 -0.53 24.73
N SER A 374 -17.96 -0.42 23.44
CA SER A 374 -17.35 -1.53 22.71
C SER A 374 -15.96 -1.83 23.27
N PRO A 375 -15.71 -3.08 23.70
CA PRO A 375 -14.34 -3.42 24.13
C PRO A 375 -13.31 -3.30 23.01
N VAL A 376 -13.70 -3.67 21.80
CA VAL A 376 -12.82 -3.54 20.63
C VAL A 376 -13.18 -2.22 19.94
N LYS A 377 -12.20 -1.36 19.79
CA LYS A 377 -12.41 -0.09 19.10
C LYS A 377 -12.28 -0.30 17.59
N VAL A 378 -13.05 0.47 16.83
CA VAL A 378 -12.98 0.44 15.37
C VAL A 378 -12.75 1.86 14.90
N VAL A 379 -11.71 2.06 14.09
CA VAL A 379 -11.31 3.41 13.73
C VAL A 379 -11.03 3.48 12.23
N VAL A 380 -11.37 4.63 11.64
CA VAL A 380 -11.06 4.93 10.25
C VAL A 380 -9.91 5.94 10.25
N ILE A 381 -8.82 5.62 9.53
CA ILE A 381 -7.62 6.47 9.50
C ILE A 381 -7.17 6.62 8.05
N PRO A 382 -7.10 7.87 7.57
CA PRO A 382 -6.52 8.06 6.22
C PRO A 382 -5.03 7.71 6.17
N UNK A 383 -4.52 6.93 5.31
CA UNK A 383 -3.40 6.59 5.17
C UNK A 383 -2.68 7.62 4.84
N ASP A 384 -1.58 7.66 5.17
CA ASP A 384 -0.62 8.70 4.78
C ASP A 384 0.77 8.07 4.68
N GLU A 385 0.95 7.30 3.64
CA GLU A 385 2.23 6.62 3.38
C GLU A 385 3.35 7.64 3.15
N GLU A 386 3.03 8.75 2.49
CA GLU A 386 4.06 9.73 2.14
C GLU A 386 4.65 10.39 3.38
N SER A 387 3.82 10.67 4.40
CA SER A 387 4.36 11.20 5.66
C SER A 387 5.29 10.19 6.31
N MET A 388 4.94 8.91 6.25
CA MET A 388 5.80 7.86 6.80
C MET A 388 7.12 7.79 6.05
N ILE A 389 7.07 7.91 4.72
CA ILE A 389 8.29 7.96 3.90
C ILE A 389 9.15 9.14 4.34
N ALA A 390 8.54 10.32 4.50
CA ALA A 390 9.30 11.51 4.90
C ALA A 390 9.94 11.34 6.29
N ARG A 391 9.21 10.74 7.23
CA ARG A 391 9.77 10.45 8.56
C ARG A 391 11.00 9.56 8.45
N ASP A 392 10.92 8.55 7.60
CA ASP A 392 12.05 7.62 7.43
C ASP A 392 13.24 8.30 6.76
N VAL A 393 13.00 9.26 5.85
CA VAL A 393 14.12 10.01 5.27
C VAL A 393 14.83 10.81 6.37
N MET A 394 14.06 11.44 7.26
CA MET A 394 14.67 12.20 8.37
C MET A 394 15.53 11.29 9.25
N THR A 395 15.03 10.11 9.55
CA THR A 395 15.73 9.17 10.45
C THR A 395 16.91 8.50 9.76
N PHE A 396 16.66 7.84 8.62
CA PHE A 396 17.68 7.02 7.97
C PHE A 396 18.60 7.83 7.06
N GLY A 397 18.19 9.04 6.70
CA GLY A 397 19.03 9.97 5.97
C GLY A 397 19.90 10.87 6.84
N GLY A 398 19.76 10.74 8.15
CA GLY A 398 20.58 11.51 9.08
C GLY A 398 20.25 12.98 9.12
N LEU A 399 18.97 13.35 8.98
CA LEU A 399 18.54 14.74 8.90
C LEU A 399 17.88 15.26 10.19
N LYS A 400 17.74 14.44 11.20
CA LYS A 400 17.17 14.87 12.48
C LYS A 400 18.15 15.71 13.27
#